data_5800608a85976af8dfc8f09a8fd11aec
#
_entry.id   5800608a85976af8dfc8f09a8fd11aec
#
_cell.length_a   1.000
_cell.length_b   1.000
_cell.length_c   1.000
_cell.angle_alpha   90.00
_cell.angle_beta   90.00
_cell.angle_gamma   90.00
#
_symmetry.space_group_name_H-M   'P 1'
#
loop_
_entity.id
_entity.type
_entity.pdbx_description
1 polymer ?
#
loop_
_entity_poly.entity_id
_entity_poly.type
_entity_poly.pdbx_seq_one_letter_code
_entity_poly.pdbx_strand_id
1 'polypeptide(L)' 'MKECAERIVKVGFRRSPRKVVDDVERVTAEMVRKGWELRDTCLEETLGNVHLFFERDIELA' A
#
# COMPACT_ATOMS: atom_id res chain seq x y z
N MET A 1 -11.21 16.51 -7.87
CA MET A 1 -11.85 15.36 -7.22
C MET A 1 -10.79 14.30 -6.93
N LYS A 2 -10.85 13.67 -5.77
CA LYS A 2 -9.84 12.68 -5.39
C LYS A 2 -10.40 11.28 -5.40
N GLU A 3 -9.56 10.35 -5.82
CA GLU A 3 -9.85 8.93 -5.85
C GLU A 3 -8.99 8.24 -4.80
N CYS A 4 -9.54 7.28 -4.10
CA CYS A 4 -8.82 6.54 -3.05
C CYS A 4 -8.76 5.06 -3.39
N ALA A 5 -7.65 4.43 -3.01
CA ALA A 5 -7.47 3.00 -3.19
C ALA A 5 -6.75 2.41 -1.99
N GLU A 6 -7.05 1.17 -1.70
CA GLU A 6 -6.38 0.42 -0.64
C GLU A 6 -5.71 -0.80 -1.24
N ARG A 7 -4.47 -1.05 -0.82
CA ARG A 7 -3.75 -2.28 -1.17
C ARG A 7 -3.34 -2.97 0.12
N ILE A 8 -3.43 -4.29 0.15
CA ILE A 8 -3.10 -5.07 1.33
C ILE A 8 -1.89 -5.94 1.03
N VAL A 9 -0.86 -5.84 1.89
CA VAL A 9 0.32 -6.70 1.84
C VAL A 9 0.18 -7.73 2.96
N LYS A 10 0.08 -9.00 2.58
CA LYS A 10 -0.04 -10.09 3.55
C LYS A 10 1.33 -10.40 4.14
N VAL A 11 1.42 -10.39 5.46
CA VAL A 11 2.67 -10.64 6.15
C VAL A 11 2.84 -12.14 6.46
N GLY A 12 1.88 -12.73 7.16
CA GLY A 12 1.97 -14.13 7.53
C GLY A 12 3.02 -14.38 8.62
N PHE A 13 2.91 -15.53 9.29
CA PHE A 13 3.77 -15.84 10.43
C PHE A 13 5.23 -16.13 10.08
N ARG A 14 5.50 -16.55 8.85
CA ARG A 14 6.84 -17.02 8.46
C ARG A 14 7.62 -16.06 7.59
N ARG A 15 7.08 -14.89 7.35
CA ARG A 15 7.75 -13.93 6.48
C ARG A 15 8.74 -13.11 7.29
N SER A 16 9.95 -12.96 6.77
CA SER A 16 10.94 -12.11 7.41
C SER A 16 10.52 -10.65 7.27
N PRO A 17 10.87 -9.78 8.23
CA PRO A 17 10.56 -8.35 8.14
C PRO A 17 11.07 -7.74 6.84
N ARG A 18 12.21 -8.19 6.35
CA ARG A 18 12.80 -7.68 5.12
C ARG A 18 11.93 -7.94 3.91
N LYS A 19 11.34 -9.14 3.82
CA LYS A 19 10.45 -9.48 2.71
C LYS A 19 9.18 -8.65 2.73
N VAL A 20 8.68 -8.35 3.91
CA VAL A 20 7.51 -7.50 4.06
C VAL A 20 7.82 -6.09 3.57
N VAL A 21 8.97 -5.54 3.97
CA VAL A 21 9.39 -4.21 3.52
C VAL A 21 9.55 -4.19 2.00
N ASP A 22 10.17 -5.22 1.43
CA ASP A 22 10.34 -5.32 -0.01
C ASP A 22 9.00 -5.34 -0.74
N ASP A 23 8.03 -6.09 -0.23
CA ASP A 23 6.69 -6.14 -0.82
C ASP A 23 5.98 -4.80 -0.72
N VAL A 24 6.08 -4.12 0.42
CA VAL A 24 5.49 -2.80 0.60
C VAL A 24 6.09 -1.81 -0.39
N GLU A 25 7.41 -1.84 -0.54
CA GLU A 25 8.11 -0.96 -1.48
C GLU A 25 7.68 -1.24 -2.93
N ARG A 26 7.55 -2.52 -3.29
CA ARG A 26 7.15 -2.91 -4.63
C ARG A 26 5.73 -2.42 -4.95
N VAL A 27 4.79 -2.66 -4.04
CA VAL A 27 3.40 -2.24 -4.23
C VAL A 27 3.33 -0.71 -4.31
N THR A 28 4.05 -0.03 -3.43
CA THR A 28 4.09 1.43 -3.43
C THR A 28 4.65 1.96 -4.75
N ALA A 29 5.75 1.37 -5.24
CA ALA A 29 6.35 1.78 -6.50
C ALA A 29 5.40 1.58 -7.68
N GLU A 30 4.66 0.47 -7.71
CA GLU A 30 3.67 0.21 -8.74
C GLU A 30 2.58 1.28 -8.74
N MET A 31 2.07 1.61 -7.56
CA MET A 31 1.00 2.60 -7.44
C MET A 31 1.49 4.00 -7.82
N VAL A 32 2.70 4.36 -7.39
CA VAL A 32 3.29 5.66 -7.73
C VAL A 32 3.45 5.79 -9.24
N ARG A 33 3.87 4.74 -9.92
CA ARG A 33 3.99 4.75 -11.38
C ARG A 33 2.66 4.97 -12.08
N LYS A 34 1.56 4.59 -11.43
CA LYS A 34 0.21 4.78 -11.95
C LYS A 34 -0.40 6.13 -11.55
N GLY A 35 0.39 6.99 -10.93
CA GLY A 35 -0.05 8.31 -10.52
C GLY A 35 -0.66 8.40 -9.13
N TRP A 36 -0.55 7.34 -8.34
CA TRP A 36 -1.07 7.33 -6.97
C TRP A 36 -0.04 7.87 -5.99
N GLU A 37 -0.52 8.42 -4.90
CA GLU A 37 0.32 8.91 -3.80
C GLU A 37 -0.04 8.15 -2.54
N LEU A 38 0.95 7.65 -1.82
CA LEU A 38 0.74 6.95 -0.56
C LEU A 38 0.40 7.98 0.52
N ARG A 39 -0.76 7.81 1.16
CA ARG A 39 -1.23 8.76 2.18
C ARG A 39 -1.14 8.21 3.59
N ASP A 40 -1.32 6.91 3.77
CA ASP A 40 -1.32 6.33 5.09
C ASP A 40 -1.01 4.84 5.02
N THR A 41 -0.55 4.30 6.15
CA THR A 41 -0.32 2.87 6.32
C THR A 41 -0.91 2.44 7.65
N CYS A 42 -1.42 1.21 7.69
CA CYS A 42 -1.96 0.65 8.91
C CYS A 42 -1.54 -0.82 9.02
N LEU A 43 -1.01 -1.20 10.18
CA LEU A 43 -0.62 -2.58 10.45
C LEU A 43 -1.67 -3.22 11.35
N GLU A 44 -2.23 -4.34 10.90
CA GLU A 44 -3.16 -5.11 11.71
C GLU A 44 -2.40 -5.87 12.80
N GLU A 45 -2.88 -5.77 14.03
CA GLU A 45 -2.22 -6.42 15.16
C GLU A 45 -2.39 -7.94 15.15
N THR A 46 -3.57 -8.41 14.79
CA THR A 46 -3.90 -9.83 14.89
C THR A 46 -3.45 -10.65 13.70
N LEU A 47 -3.61 -10.13 12.50
CA LEU A 47 -3.30 -10.87 11.27
C LEU A 47 -1.99 -10.46 10.63
N GLY A 48 -1.42 -9.35 11.09
CA GLY A 48 -0.14 -8.88 10.58
C GLY A 48 -0.18 -8.38 9.15
N ASN A 49 -1.35 -8.11 8.59
CA ASN A 49 -1.42 -7.54 7.26
C ASN A 49 -1.13 -6.04 7.32
N VAL A 50 -0.46 -5.54 6.28
CA VAL A 50 -0.20 -4.11 6.14
C VAL A 50 -1.16 -3.53 5.13
N HIS A 51 -1.91 -2.51 5.53
CA HIS A 51 -2.83 -1.79 4.66
C HIS A 51 -2.16 -0.52 4.17
N LEU A 52 -2.15 -0.32 2.87
CA LEU A 52 -1.58 0.86 2.23
C LEU A 52 -2.70 1.64 1.59
N PHE A 53 -2.85 2.89 2.01
CA PHE A 53 -3.91 3.78 1.51
C PHE A 53 -3.32 4.80 0.55
N PHE A 54 -3.84 4.81 -0.66
CA PHE A 54 -3.37 5.69 -1.73
C PHE A 54 -4.47 6.64 -2.17
N GLU A 55 -4.05 7.75 -2.74
CA GLU A 55 -4.95 8.77 -3.24
C GLU A 55 -4.37 9.34 -4.52
N ARG A 56 -5.22 9.76 -5.44
CA ARG A 56 -4.78 10.48 -6.62
C ARG A 56 -5.85 11.46 -7.06
N ASP A 57 -5.45 12.53 -7.73
CA ASP A 57 -6.38 13.48 -8.29
C ASP A 57 -6.90 12.97 -9.62
N ILE A 58 -8.22 13.06 -9.79
CA ILE A 58 -8.85 12.77 -11.06
C ILE A 58 -9.04 14.09 -11.78
N GLU A 59 -8.39 14.22 -12.93
CA GLU A 59 -8.59 15.38 -13.78
C GLU A 59 -9.77 15.11 -14.71
N LEU A 60 -10.78 15.95 -14.56
CA LEU A 60 -11.91 15.92 -15.47
C LEU A 60 -11.59 16.89 -16.60
N ALA A 61 -10.98 16.35 -17.63
CA ALA A 61 -10.65 17.16 -18.80
C ALA A 61 -11.90 17.46 -19.62
#